data_abc991381088ec89e088acac64fd9dd9
#
_entry.id   abc991381088ec89e088acac64fd9dd9
#
_cell.length_a   1.000
_cell.length_b   1.000
_cell.length_c   1.000
_cell.angle_alpha   90.00
_cell.angle_beta   90.00
_cell.angle_gamma   90.00
#
_symmetry.space_group_name_H-M   'P 1'
#
loop_
_entity.id
_entity.type
_entity.pdbx_description
1 polymer ?
#
loop_
_entity_poly.entity_id
_entity_poly.type
_entity_poly.pdbx_seq_one_letter_code
_entity_poly.pdbx_strand_id
1 'polypeptide(L)'
;MARIETRTEPMVLNMGPHHPSMHGVLRLIVTLDGEDVVDCEPVIGYLHRGMEKIAENRTTIMYVPYVSRWDYAAGMFNEAVTVNAPEKLAGIAVPKRASYIRVIMLELNRIANHLLWFGPFLADVGAQTPFFYQFREREMIYDLWEAATGYRMVNNNYFRVGGVAADLPYGWVDKCEEFCDYFLPVVDEYEKLVTNNPIFRRRIEGIGTISREEAINWGLSGPMLRASGVKWDLRKVDHYECYDDFDWDVQWETAGDCLARYMVRMREMRESVKIIKQAIKGLPGGPYENLEAKRLAAGKKSEWDAFDYQYIGKKVAPTFKMPKGEIYARVESGKGELGIYLIGDDNVFPWRWKIRPADFNNLQILPHLLRGVKVADIVVILGSIDVIMGSVDR
;
A
#
# COMPACT_ATOMS: atom_id res chain seq x y z
N MET A 1 -30.73 -48.30 17.59
CA MET A 1 -30.28 -47.05 18.26
C MET A 1 -30.80 -45.87 17.44
N ALA A 2 -31.72 -45.10 17.98
CA ALA A 2 -32.23 -43.89 17.34
C ALA A 2 -31.09 -42.89 17.27
N ARG A 3 -30.76 -42.39 16.05
CA ARG A 3 -29.86 -41.26 15.87
C ARG A 3 -30.54 -40.04 16.60
N ILE A 4 -29.93 -39.57 17.66
CA ILE A 4 -30.30 -38.29 18.27
C ILE A 4 -29.88 -37.25 17.23
N GLU A 5 -30.84 -36.69 16.52
CA GLU A 5 -30.60 -35.48 15.71
C GLU A 5 -30.37 -34.34 16.68
N THR A 6 -29.10 -33.99 16.90
CA THR A 6 -28.73 -32.76 17.61
C THR A 6 -29.16 -31.59 16.74
N ARG A 7 -30.17 -30.88 17.16
CA ARG A 7 -30.59 -29.63 16.55
C ARG A 7 -29.62 -28.54 16.99
N THR A 8 -28.79 -28.05 16.09
CA THR A 8 -27.91 -26.90 16.34
C THR A 8 -28.72 -25.62 16.16
N GLU A 9 -28.65 -24.72 17.16
CA GLU A 9 -29.23 -23.38 17.02
C GLU A 9 -28.13 -22.40 16.52
N PRO A 10 -28.42 -21.56 15.51
CA PRO A 10 -27.47 -20.58 15.04
C PRO A 10 -27.04 -19.64 16.16
N MET A 11 -25.73 -19.41 16.29
CA MET A 11 -25.14 -18.50 17.27
C MET A 11 -24.56 -17.28 16.56
N VAL A 12 -24.81 -16.08 17.09
CA VAL A 12 -24.19 -14.84 16.60
C VAL A 12 -22.96 -14.51 17.44
N LEU A 13 -21.81 -14.45 16.78
CA LEU A 13 -20.53 -14.10 17.37
C LEU A 13 -20.08 -12.72 16.89
N ASN A 14 -19.70 -11.82 17.80
CA ASN A 14 -19.06 -10.56 17.47
C ASN A 14 -17.54 -10.72 17.59
N MET A 15 -16.82 -10.58 16.47
CA MET A 15 -15.36 -10.57 16.42
C MET A 15 -14.89 -9.13 16.21
N GLY A 16 -14.11 -8.62 17.17
CA GLY A 16 -13.71 -7.20 17.17
C GLY A 16 -14.78 -6.29 17.80
N PRO A 17 -14.60 -4.96 17.77
CA PRO A 17 -13.67 -4.17 16.95
C PRO A 17 -12.32 -3.84 17.61
N HIS A 18 -11.75 -4.66 18.44
CA HIS A 18 -10.48 -4.33 19.07
C HIS A 18 -9.29 -5.09 18.48
N HIS A 19 -8.22 -4.39 18.31
CA HIS A 19 -6.91 -4.90 17.95
C HIS A 19 -6.24 -5.62 19.16
N PRO A 20 -5.52 -6.76 18.99
CA PRO A 20 -5.04 -7.31 17.71
C PRO A 20 -5.94 -8.41 17.11
N SER A 21 -7.10 -8.70 17.67
CA SER A 21 -7.90 -9.86 17.27
C SER A 21 -8.48 -9.79 15.85
N MET A 22 -8.54 -8.59 15.22
CA MET A 22 -9.22 -8.37 13.93
C MET A 22 -8.52 -7.41 12.99
N HIS A 23 -7.19 -7.47 12.88
CA HIS A 23 -6.44 -6.61 11.95
C HIS A 23 -6.84 -5.12 12.03
N GLY A 24 -6.71 -4.53 13.21
CA GLY A 24 -7.15 -3.19 13.53
C GLY A 24 -8.54 -3.17 14.16
N VAL A 25 -9.33 -2.16 13.84
CA VAL A 25 -10.66 -1.93 14.46
C VAL A 25 -11.81 -2.41 13.56
N LEU A 26 -11.64 -3.52 12.89
CA LEU A 26 -12.69 -4.19 12.13
C LEU A 26 -13.59 -4.99 13.10
N ARG A 27 -14.90 -4.88 12.92
CA ARG A 27 -15.88 -5.73 13.59
C ARG A 27 -16.54 -6.64 12.57
N LEU A 28 -16.58 -7.93 12.86
CA LEU A 28 -17.35 -8.92 12.09
C LEU A 28 -18.49 -9.44 12.95
N ILE A 29 -19.71 -9.38 12.45
CA ILE A 29 -20.86 -10.06 13.03
C ILE A 29 -21.00 -11.37 12.28
N VAL A 30 -20.66 -12.48 12.93
CA VAL A 30 -20.59 -13.81 12.31
C VAL A 30 -21.72 -14.67 12.86
N THR A 31 -22.50 -15.25 11.96
CA THR A 31 -23.53 -16.24 12.33
C THR A 31 -22.96 -17.63 12.10
N LEU A 32 -22.99 -18.45 13.13
CA LEU A 32 -22.40 -19.79 13.18
C LEU A 32 -23.47 -20.87 13.36
N ASP A 33 -23.26 -22.01 12.69
CA ASP A 33 -23.90 -23.29 12.99
C ASP A 33 -22.83 -24.28 13.45
N GLY A 34 -22.68 -24.43 14.77
CA GLY A 34 -21.54 -25.10 15.36
C GLY A 34 -20.23 -24.34 15.07
N GLU A 35 -19.31 -24.94 14.32
CA GLU A 35 -18.05 -24.31 13.89
C GLU A 35 -18.11 -23.76 12.45
N ASP A 36 -19.23 -23.98 11.75
CA ASP A 36 -19.39 -23.55 10.38
C ASP A 36 -19.96 -22.12 10.30
N VAL A 37 -19.36 -21.30 9.46
CA VAL A 37 -19.83 -19.90 9.21
C VAL A 37 -20.99 -19.93 8.23
N VAL A 38 -22.16 -19.50 8.68
CA VAL A 38 -23.37 -19.37 7.86
C VAL A 38 -23.40 -18.04 7.14
N ASP A 39 -23.10 -16.95 7.86
CA ASP A 39 -23.08 -15.59 7.32
C ASP A 39 -22.11 -14.70 8.08
N CYS A 40 -21.66 -13.63 7.42
CA CYS A 40 -20.74 -12.65 7.99
C CYS A 40 -21.09 -11.23 7.50
N GLU A 41 -21.22 -10.30 8.43
CA GLU A 41 -21.41 -8.88 8.15
C GLU A 41 -20.21 -8.08 8.68
N PRO A 42 -19.36 -7.49 7.80
CA PRO A 42 -18.29 -6.60 8.21
C PRO A 42 -18.85 -5.21 8.56
N VAL A 43 -18.56 -4.74 9.77
CA VAL A 43 -18.91 -3.40 10.25
C VAL A 43 -17.65 -2.55 10.26
N ILE A 44 -17.64 -1.51 9.45
CA ILE A 44 -16.53 -0.55 9.27
C ILE A 44 -16.94 0.82 9.78
N GLY A 45 -16.00 1.76 9.85
CA GLY A 45 -16.25 3.16 10.25
C GLY A 45 -15.66 3.56 11.59
N TYR A 46 -15.15 2.62 12.40
CA TYR A 46 -14.53 2.94 13.70
C TYR A 46 -13.28 3.80 13.60
N LEU A 47 -12.62 3.81 12.44
CA LEU A 47 -11.43 4.62 12.16
C LEU A 47 -11.69 5.68 11.09
N HIS A 48 -12.95 6.08 10.90
CA HIS A 48 -13.29 7.18 9.98
C HIS A 48 -12.86 8.52 10.56
N ARG A 49 -11.98 9.23 9.84
CA ARG A 49 -11.36 10.48 10.28
C ARG A 49 -11.70 11.67 9.37
N GLY A 50 -12.56 11.47 8.38
CA GLY A 50 -12.95 12.50 7.42
C GLY A 50 -11.82 13.00 6.53
N MET A 51 -10.87 12.12 6.15
CA MET A 51 -9.65 12.48 5.42
C MET A 51 -9.93 13.16 4.09
N GLU A 52 -10.97 12.75 3.36
CA GLU A 52 -11.39 13.42 2.12
C GLU A 52 -11.83 14.86 2.37
N LYS A 53 -12.58 15.10 3.45
CA LYS A 53 -13.03 16.45 3.81
C LYS A 53 -11.91 17.35 4.32
N ILE A 54 -10.94 16.77 5.01
CA ILE A 54 -9.71 17.50 5.40
C ILE A 54 -8.95 17.94 4.16
N ALA A 55 -8.83 17.09 3.14
CA ALA A 55 -8.16 17.40 1.87
C ALA A 55 -8.79 18.63 1.18
N GLU A 56 -10.13 18.71 1.15
CA GLU A 56 -10.87 19.82 0.54
C GLU A 56 -10.65 21.17 1.26
N ASN A 57 -10.10 21.17 2.48
CA ASN A 57 -9.83 22.35 3.30
C ASN A 57 -8.33 22.58 3.57
N ARG A 58 -7.46 21.95 2.78
CA ARG A 58 -5.98 22.07 2.91
C ARG A 58 -5.34 22.22 1.54
N THR A 59 -4.25 22.95 1.48
CA THR A 59 -3.38 22.93 0.30
C THR A 59 -2.71 21.56 0.19
N THR A 60 -2.28 21.16 -1.00
CA THR A 60 -1.62 19.86 -1.21
C THR A 60 -0.47 19.64 -0.22
N ILE A 61 0.38 20.66 -0.01
CA ILE A 61 1.51 20.56 0.91
C ILE A 61 1.09 20.42 2.38
N MET A 62 0.00 21.05 2.79
CA MET A 62 -0.55 20.92 4.15
C MET A 62 -1.25 19.58 4.36
N TYR A 63 -1.68 18.95 3.26
CA TYR A 63 -2.40 17.67 3.33
C TYR A 63 -1.48 16.45 3.34
N VAL A 64 -0.29 16.52 2.73
CA VAL A 64 0.65 15.38 2.68
C VAL A 64 0.94 14.76 4.07
N PRO A 65 1.06 15.50 5.19
CA PRO A 65 1.20 14.88 6.51
C PRO A 65 0.03 13.98 6.95
N TYR A 66 -1.17 14.19 6.41
CA TYR A 66 -2.33 13.35 6.70
C TYR A 66 -2.34 12.09 5.84
N VAL A 67 -1.79 12.17 4.65
CA VAL A 67 -1.85 11.14 3.61
C VAL A 67 -1.17 9.85 4.02
N SER A 68 0.03 9.94 4.57
CA SER A 68 0.79 8.76 5.02
C SER A 68 0.11 7.99 6.16
N ARG A 69 -0.99 8.50 6.70
CA ARG A 69 -1.82 7.87 7.74
C ARG A 69 -3.06 7.16 7.20
N TRP A 70 -3.30 7.15 5.89
CA TRP A 70 -4.37 6.35 5.32
C TRP A 70 -4.03 4.86 5.47
N ASP A 71 -3.11 4.39 4.63
CA ASP A 71 -2.44 3.12 4.79
C ASP A 71 -1.05 3.38 5.38
N TYR A 72 -0.93 3.27 6.70
CA TYR A 72 0.34 3.58 7.39
C TYR A 72 1.45 2.56 7.11
N ALA A 73 1.13 1.41 6.50
CA ALA A 73 2.13 0.46 6.01
C ALA A 73 2.68 0.84 4.62
N ALA A 74 1.92 1.64 3.86
CA ALA A 74 2.23 2.01 2.48
C ALA A 74 2.35 3.54 2.29
N GLY A 75 2.96 4.25 3.24
CA GLY A 75 3.02 5.71 3.29
C GLY A 75 3.61 6.35 2.03
N MET A 76 4.66 5.77 1.43
CA MET A 76 5.25 6.29 0.20
C MET A 76 4.29 6.19 -1.00
N PHE A 77 3.47 5.14 -1.09
CA PHE A 77 2.46 5.03 -2.15
C PHE A 77 1.36 6.07 -1.98
N ASN A 78 0.95 6.35 -0.74
CA ASN A 78 -0.03 7.39 -0.45
C ASN A 78 0.50 8.77 -0.86
N GLU A 79 1.76 9.08 -0.54
CA GLU A 79 2.41 10.32 -0.96
C GLU A 79 2.54 10.39 -2.49
N ALA A 80 2.94 9.29 -3.15
CA ALA A 80 3.09 9.26 -4.60
C ALA A 80 1.79 9.61 -5.32
N VAL A 81 0.67 8.93 -4.99
CA VAL A 81 -0.60 9.21 -5.65
C VAL A 81 -1.11 10.64 -5.36
N THR A 82 -0.79 11.17 -4.16
CA THR A 82 -1.15 12.53 -3.74
C THR A 82 -0.41 13.61 -4.53
N VAL A 83 0.83 13.37 -4.90
CA VAL A 83 1.60 14.34 -5.71
C VAL A 83 1.38 14.13 -7.21
N ASN A 84 1.20 12.88 -7.66
CA ASN A 84 0.96 12.57 -9.08
C ASN A 84 -0.35 13.16 -9.60
N ALA A 85 -1.40 13.24 -8.77
CA ALA A 85 -2.68 13.81 -9.20
C ALA A 85 -2.56 15.30 -9.59
N PRO A 86 -2.06 16.21 -8.72
CA PRO A 86 -1.86 17.61 -9.10
C PRO A 86 -0.76 17.80 -10.16
N GLU A 87 0.29 16.95 -10.21
CA GLU A 87 1.30 16.99 -11.27
C GLU A 87 0.69 16.77 -12.65
N LYS A 88 -0.13 15.72 -12.79
CA LYS A 88 -0.83 15.42 -14.03
C LYS A 88 -1.85 16.49 -14.40
N LEU A 89 -2.63 16.99 -13.42
CA LEU A 89 -3.64 18.02 -13.65
C LEU A 89 -3.00 19.34 -14.12
N ALA A 90 -1.86 19.72 -13.55
CA ALA A 90 -1.16 20.96 -13.87
C ALA A 90 -0.09 20.81 -14.99
N GLY A 91 0.14 19.60 -15.49
CA GLY A 91 1.18 19.34 -16.50
C GLY A 91 2.61 19.59 -16.00
N ILE A 92 2.87 19.34 -14.70
CA ILE A 92 4.19 19.56 -14.09
C ILE A 92 5.08 18.35 -14.37
N ALA A 93 6.19 18.57 -15.09
CA ALA A 93 7.17 17.54 -15.38
C ALA A 93 8.01 17.21 -14.13
N VAL A 94 8.23 15.91 -13.87
CA VAL A 94 9.10 15.41 -12.81
C VAL A 94 10.49 15.11 -13.42
N PRO A 95 11.59 15.62 -12.82
CA PRO A 95 12.94 15.31 -13.30
C PRO A 95 13.23 13.80 -13.22
N LYS A 96 13.99 13.27 -14.19
CA LYS A 96 14.27 11.84 -14.27
C LYS A 96 14.95 11.29 -13.00
N ARG A 97 15.87 12.05 -12.39
CA ARG A 97 16.48 11.69 -11.11
C ARG A 97 15.44 11.51 -9.99
N ALA A 98 14.49 12.44 -9.91
CA ALA A 98 13.40 12.36 -8.90
C ALA A 98 12.52 11.13 -9.11
N SER A 99 12.18 10.80 -10.36
CA SER A 99 11.41 9.61 -10.69
C SER A 99 12.12 8.32 -10.30
N TYR A 100 13.44 8.22 -10.52
CA TYR A 100 14.26 7.08 -10.06
C TYR A 100 14.26 6.95 -8.53
N ILE A 101 14.46 8.06 -7.81
CA ILE A 101 14.41 8.09 -6.34
C ILE A 101 13.01 7.65 -5.85
N ARG A 102 11.94 8.15 -6.48
CA ARG A 102 10.57 7.74 -6.15
C ARG A 102 10.37 6.23 -6.32
N VAL A 103 10.82 5.64 -7.43
CA VAL A 103 10.71 4.20 -7.67
C VAL A 103 11.47 3.40 -6.63
N ILE A 104 12.71 3.78 -6.28
CA ILE A 104 13.47 3.11 -5.23
C ILE A 104 12.69 3.12 -3.90
N MET A 105 12.16 4.28 -3.51
CA MET A 105 11.41 4.43 -2.26
C MET A 105 10.08 3.65 -2.29
N LEU A 106 9.39 3.60 -3.41
CA LEU A 106 8.15 2.82 -3.58
C LEU A 106 8.43 1.32 -3.47
N GLU A 107 9.48 0.81 -4.09
CA GLU A 107 9.78 -0.62 -4.02
C GLU A 107 10.34 -1.03 -2.64
N LEU A 108 11.11 -0.19 -1.95
CA LEU A 108 11.43 -0.40 -0.54
C LEU A 108 10.17 -0.44 0.32
N ASN A 109 9.20 0.43 0.04
CA ASN A 109 7.91 0.42 0.76
C ASN A 109 7.07 -0.81 0.44
N ARG A 110 7.13 -1.34 -0.78
CA ARG A 110 6.48 -2.61 -1.15
C ARG A 110 7.05 -3.76 -0.32
N ILE A 111 8.38 -3.87 -0.22
CA ILE A 111 9.04 -4.88 0.61
C ILE A 111 8.61 -4.72 2.08
N ALA A 112 8.68 -3.50 2.63
CA ALA A 112 8.30 -3.23 4.01
C ALA A 112 6.81 -3.53 4.29
N ASN A 113 5.92 -3.25 3.32
CA ASN A 113 4.50 -3.58 3.42
C ASN A 113 4.27 -5.10 3.44
N HIS A 114 4.91 -5.83 2.51
CA HIS A 114 4.76 -7.28 2.46
C HIS A 114 5.35 -7.98 3.69
N LEU A 115 6.45 -7.47 4.23
CA LEU A 115 7.00 -7.95 5.51
C LEU A 115 6.04 -7.70 6.68
N LEU A 116 5.42 -6.50 6.75
CA LEU A 116 4.43 -6.21 7.79
C LEU A 116 3.19 -7.07 7.70
N TRP A 117 2.75 -7.39 6.48
CA TRP A 117 1.68 -8.35 6.26
C TRP A 117 2.07 -9.78 6.65
N PHE A 118 3.29 -10.20 6.30
CA PHE A 118 3.80 -11.56 6.52
C PHE A 118 3.76 -11.96 8.01
N GLY A 119 4.21 -11.07 8.90
CA GLY A 119 4.27 -11.34 10.33
C GLY A 119 2.91 -11.68 10.96
N PRO A 120 1.93 -10.76 10.96
CA PRO A 120 0.59 -11.00 11.49
C PRO A 120 -0.15 -12.15 10.82
N PHE A 121 -0.06 -12.29 9.50
CA PHE A 121 -0.67 -13.41 8.79
C PHE A 121 -0.16 -14.78 9.28
N LEU A 122 1.13 -14.89 9.54
CA LEU A 122 1.70 -16.13 10.10
C LEU A 122 1.32 -16.33 11.57
N ALA A 123 1.23 -15.25 12.35
CA ALA A 123 0.75 -15.32 13.71
C ALA A 123 -0.69 -15.83 13.80
N ASP A 124 -1.57 -15.43 12.88
CA ASP A 124 -2.95 -15.91 12.75
C ASP A 124 -3.01 -17.43 12.45
N VAL A 125 -2.03 -17.94 11.73
CA VAL A 125 -1.90 -19.39 11.48
C VAL A 125 -1.23 -20.13 12.64
N GLY A 126 -0.66 -19.40 13.63
CA GLY A 126 -0.02 -19.93 14.83
C GLY A 126 1.51 -19.91 14.82
N ALA A 127 2.14 -19.29 13.81
CA ALA A 127 3.59 -19.17 13.69
C ALA A 127 4.08 -17.80 14.20
N GLN A 128 4.41 -17.71 15.50
CA GLN A 128 4.81 -16.44 16.15
C GLN A 128 6.24 -16.00 15.78
N THR A 129 7.18 -16.93 15.60
CA THR A 129 8.60 -16.59 15.40
C THR A 129 8.86 -15.74 14.17
N PRO A 130 8.28 -16.01 12.98
CA PRO A 130 8.47 -15.17 11.80
C PRO A 130 7.94 -13.74 11.97
N PHE A 131 6.97 -13.53 12.87
CA PHE A 131 6.49 -12.20 13.23
C PHE A 131 7.62 -11.31 13.77
N PHE A 132 8.52 -11.84 14.60
CA PHE A 132 9.65 -11.07 15.11
C PHE A 132 10.76 -10.90 14.06
N TYR A 133 11.00 -11.91 13.24
CA TYR A 133 12.05 -11.87 12.23
C TYR A 133 11.78 -10.78 11.17
N GLN A 134 10.53 -10.62 10.74
CA GLN A 134 10.21 -9.60 9.73
C GLN A 134 10.55 -8.16 10.19
N PHE A 135 10.56 -7.87 11.50
CA PHE A 135 10.96 -6.56 12.01
C PHE A 135 12.47 -6.33 11.90
N ARG A 136 13.29 -7.37 11.96
CA ARG A 136 14.74 -7.28 11.77
C ARG A 136 15.07 -6.70 10.38
N GLU A 137 14.40 -7.18 9.34
CA GLU A 137 14.58 -6.69 7.97
C GLU A 137 13.96 -5.32 7.76
N ARG A 138 12.81 -5.09 8.38
CA ARG A 138 12.14 -3.78 8.28
C ARG A 138 12.93 -2.66 8.92
N GLU A 139 13.63 -2.92 10.01
CA GLU A 139 14.50 -1.93 10.65
C GLU A 139 15.61 -1.43 9.69
N MET A 140 16.18 -2.31 8.88
CA MET A 140 17.16 -1.90 7.86
C MET A 140 16.56 -0.94 6.82
N ILE A 141 15.31 -1.18 6.40
CA ILE A 141 14.59 -0.26 5.50
C ILE A 141 14.29 1.06 6.21
N TYR A 142 13.93 1.01 7.49
CA TYR A 142 13.68 2.21 8.29
C TYR A 142 14.92 3.08 8.45
N ASP A 143 16.09 2.47 8.62
CA ASP A 143 17.38 3.19 8.67
C ASP A 143 17.67 3.90 7.34
N LEU A 144 17.37 3.26 6.19
CA LEU A 144 17.47 3.89 4.88
C LEU A 144 16.49 5.07 4.74
N TRP A 145 15.25 4.92 5.19
CA TRP A 145 14.27 6.01 5.14
C TRP A 145 14.63 7.15 6.08
N GLU A 146 15.04 6.85 7.31
CA GLU A 146 15.46 7.86 8.26
C GLU A 146 16.63 8.70 7.73
N ALA A 147 17.62 8.06 7.13
CA ALA A 147 18.75 8.76 6.52
C ALA A 147 18.36 9.70 5.39
N ALA A 148 17.36 9.35 4.57
CA ALA A 148 16.91 10.14 3.42
C ALA A 148 15.82 11.16 3.76
N THR A 149 14.92 10.84 4.70
CA THR A 149 13.69 11.59 4.96
C THR A 149 13.59 12.21 6.35
N GLY A 150 14.38 11.69 7.31
CA GLY A 150 14.29 12.03 8.71
C GLY A 150 13.20 11.27 9.50
N TYR A 151 12.48 10.35 8.85
CA TYR A 151 11.39 9.57 9.46
C TYR A 151 11.58 8.08 9.19
N ARG A 152 11.18 7.25 10.15
CA ARG A 152 11.35 5.80 10.06
C ARG A 152 10.16 5.11 9.38
N MET A 153 8.96 5.34 9.82
CA MET A 153 7.78 4.59 9.38
C MET A 153 6.81 5.43 8.54
N VAL A 154 6.50 6.64 9.00
CA VAL A 154 5.57 7.58 8.34
C VAL A 154 6.41 8.66 7.68
N ASN A 155 6.54 8.60 6.36
CA ASN A 155 7.49 9.41 5.59
C ASN A 155 6.86 10.73 5.14
N ASN A 156 6.49 11.54 6.11
CA ASN A 156 5.78 12.77 5.88
C ASN A 156 6.52 13.72 4.95
N ASN A 157 5.90 14.02 3.82
CA ASN A 157 6.37 15.06 2.94
C ASN A 157 7.71 14.76 2.23
N TYR A 158 8.06 13.53 1.96
CA TYR A 158 9.23 13.25 1.13
C TYR A 158 8.94 13.43 -0.36
N PHE A 159 7.81 12.94 -0.84
CA PHE A 159 7.37 13.24 -2.19
C PHE A 159 6.76 14.63 -2.24
N ARG A 160 7.13 15.37 -3.27
CA ARG A 160 6.70 16.76 -3.51
C ARG A 160 6.16 16.86 -4.92
N VAL A 161 5.20 17.74 -5.12
CA VAL A 161 4.77 18.13 -6.47
C VAL A 161 5.99 18.65 -7.22
N GLY A 162 6.36 17.94 -8.32
CA GLY A 162 7.53 18.23 -9.14
C GLY A 162 8.83 17.56 -8.70
N GLY A 163 8.79 16.58 -7.78
CA GLY A 163 10.00 15.82 -7.39
C GLY A 163 9.98 15.25 -5.98
N VAL A 164 11.11 15.33 -5.27
CA VAL A 164 11.29 14.89 -3.88
C VAL A 164 11.83 16.02 -3.00
N ALA A 165 11.67 15.89 -1.69
CA ALA A 165 12.01 16.94 -0.73
C ALA A 165 13.51 17.16 -0.57
N ALA A 166 14.31 16.11 -0.69
CA ALA A 166 15.75 16.11 -0.57
C ALA A 166 16.37 15.03 -1.47
N ASP A 167 17.61 15.26 -1.87
CA ASP A 167 18.39 14.23 -2.57
C ASP A 167 18.83 13.13 -1.60
N LEU A 168 19.24 11.99 -2.14
CA LEU A 168 19.80 10.90 -1.35
C LEU A 168 21.12 11.34 -0.71
N PRO A 169 21.34 11.06 0.58
CA PRO A 169 22.58 11.43 1.26
C PRO A 169 23.76 10.61 0.75
N TYR A 170 24.96 11.12 1.00
CA TYR A 170 26.19 10.41 0.63
C TYR A 170 26.27 9.02 1.29
N GLY A 171 26.66 8.00 0.51
CA GLY A 171 26.75 6.61 0.95
C GLY A 171 25.41 5.88 1.11
N TRP A 172 24.28 6.55 0.83
CA TRP A 172 22.94 5.93 0.94
C TRP A 172 22.73 4.82 -0.09
N VAL A 173 23.21 5.04 -1.31
CA VAL A 173 23.10 4.08 -2.42
C VAL A 173 23.83 2.78 -2.06
N ASP A 174 25.04 2.88 -1.50
CA ASP A 174 25.85 1.71 -1.11
C ASP A 174 25.12 0.89 -0.03
N LYS A 175 24.58 1.56 1.00
CA LYS A 175 23.77 0.89 2.05
C LYS A 175 22.49 0.24 1.51
N CYS A 176 21.86 0.86 0.53
CA CYS A 176 20.67 0.28 -0.12
C CYS A 176 21.04 -0.97 -0.95
N GLU A 177 22.20 -0.97 -1.60
CA GLU A 177 22.71 -2.14 -2.31
C GLU A 177 23.05 -3.28 -1.34
N GLU A 178 23.74 -2.97 -0.23
CA GLU A 178 24.02 -3.92 0.86
C GLU A 178 22.74 -4.55 1.41
N PHE A 179 21.69 -3.75 1.62
CA PHE A 179 20.37 -4.27 2.02
C PHE A 179 19.81 -5.22 0.98
N CYS A 180 19.84 -4.88 -0.31
CA CYS A 180 19.35 -5.72 -1.38
C CYS A 180 20.07 -7.06 -1.47
N ASP A 181 21.39 -7.09 -1.23
CA ASP A 181 22.20 -8.31 -1.23
C ASP A 181 21.91 -9.19 -0.01
N TYR A 182 21.72 -8.57 1.16
CA TYR A 182 21.32 -9.25 2.37
C TYR A 182 19.92 -9.85 2.29
N PHE A 183 18.96 -9.13 1.69
CA PHE A 183 17.54 -9.48 1.76
C PHE A 183 17.16 -10.71 0.92
N LEU A 184 17.80 -10.96 -0.23
CA LEU A 184 17.46 -12.11 -1.08
C LEU A 184 17.67 -13.46 -0.37
N PRO A 185 18.81 -13.73 0.31
CA PRO A 185 18.96 -14.93 1.14
C PRO A 185 17.94 -15.05 2.27
N VAL A 186 17.49 -13.93 2.83
CA VAL A 186 16.46 -13.92 3.88
C VAL A 186 15.10 -14.39 3.34
N VAL A 187 14.73 -14.00 2.13
CA VAL A 187 13.50 -14.51 1.50
C VAL A 187 13.59 -16.03 1.32
N ASP A 188 14.77 -16.57 0.94
CA ASP A 188 15.01 -18.02 0.86
C ASP A 188 14.88 -18.70 2.24
N GLU A 189 15.35 -18.03 3.31
CA GLU A 189 15.19 -18.49 4.70
C GLU A 189 13.70 -18.60 5.06
N TYR A 190 12.90 -17.57 4.77
CA TYR A 190 11.45 -17.59 5.01
C TYR A 190 10.74 -18.69 4.23
N GLU A 191 11.12 -18.92 2.98
CA GLU A 191 10.55 -20.02 2.19
C GLU A 191 10.86 -21.39 2.81
N LYS A 192 12.06 -21.60 3.32
CA LYS A 192 12.45 -22.86 4.00
C LYS A 192 11.71 -23.04 5.31
N LEU A 193 11.58 -21.97 6.11
CA LEU A 193 10.95 -22.03 7.43
C LEU A 193 9.44 -22.18 7.37
N VAL A 194 8.79 -21.50 6.43
CA VAL A 194 7.35 -21.32 6.39
C VAL A 194 6.69 -22.00 5.20
N THR A 195 7.08 -21.66 3.97
CA THR A 195 6.37 -22.09 2.75
C THR A 195 6.32 -23.62 2.62
N ASN A 196 7.39 -24.30 3.03
CA ASN A 196 7.50 -25.75 2.97
C ASN A 196 6.96 -26.47 4.22
N ASN A 197 6.45 -25.72 5.21
CA ASN A 197 5.89 -26.32 6.41
C ASN A 197 4.52 -26.97 6.11
N PRO A 198 4.34 -28.28 6.36
CA PRO A 198 3.10 -28.96 6.01
C PRO A 198 1.88 -28.49 6.83
N ILE A 199 2.09 -28.01 8.06
CA ILE A 199 1.00 -27.46 8.88
C ILE A 199 0.53 -26.13 8.27
N PHE A 200 1.46 -25.24 7.91
CA PHE A 200 1.16 -23.98 7.26
C PHE A 200 0.38 -24.21 5.95
N ARG A 201 0.89 -25.08 5.08
CA ARG A 201 0.21 -25.39 3.81
C ARG A 201 -1.21 -25.90 4.00
N ARG A 202 -1.43 -26.83 4.94
CA ARG A 202 -2.78 -27.34 5.24
C ARG A 202 -3.75 -26.28 5.74
N ARG A 203 -3.24 -25.19 6.35
CA ARG A 203 -4.05 -24.10 6.88
C ARG A 203 -4.43 -23.05 5.83
N ILE A 204 -3.73 -23.01 4.67
CA ILE A 204 -3.90 -21.94 3.68
C ILE A 204 -4.17 -22.46 2.27
N GLU A 205 -3.80 -23.70 1.95
CA GLU A 205 -4.00 -24.29 0.63
C GLU A 205 -5.47 -24.68 0.44
N GLY A 206 -6.09 -24.20 -0.64
CA GLY A 206 -7.51 -24.42 -0.94
C GLY A 206 -8.48 -23.63 -0.06
N ILE A 207 -8.00 -22.75 0.83
CA ILE A 207 -8.85 -21.92 1.71
C ILE A 207 -9.06 -20.54 1.09
N GLY A 208 -10.32 -20.06 1.11
CA GLY A 208 -10.68 -18.73 0.60
C GLY A 208 -10.43 -18.55 -0.88
N THR A 209 -10.73 -19.58 -1.69
CA THR A 209 -10.51 -19.60 -3.13
C THR A 209 -11.43 -18.61 -3.85
N ILE A 210 -10.86 -17.84 -4.78
CA ILE A 210 -11.56 -16.87 -5.62
C ILE A 210 -11.26 -17.21 -7.07
N SER A 211 -12.29 -17.43 -7.86
CA SER A 211 -12.13 -17.65 -9.30
C SER A 211 -11.70 -16.36 -10.01
N ARG A 212 -11.15 -16.50 -11.22
CA ARG A 212 -10.77 -15.36 -12.06
C ARG A 212 -11.95 -14.41 -12.33
N GLU A 213 -13.12 -14.97 -12.63
CA GLU A 213 -14.32 -14.20 -12.95
C GLU A 213 -14.83 -13.45 -11.73
N GLU A 214 -14.87 -14.09 -10.57
CA GLU A 214 -15.25 -13.45 -9.32
C GLU A 214 -14.28 -12.32 -8.96
N ALA A 215 -12.96 -12.54 -9.08
CA ALA A 215 -11.96 -11.51 -8.80
C ALA A 215 -12.17 -10.24 -9.64
N ILE A 216 -12.53 -10.39 -10.90
CA ILE A 216 -12.84 -9.28 -11.81
C ILE A 216 -14.19 -8.63 -11.42
N ASN A 217 -15.23 -9.41 -11.18
CA ASN A 217 -16.58 -8.91 -10.89
C ASN A 217 -16.63 -8.15 -9.55
N TRP A 218 -15.85 -8.58 -8.56
CA TRP A 218 -15.72 -7.86 -7.28
C TRP A 218 -14.79 -6.64 -7.36
N GLY A 219 -14.14 -6.40 -8.50
CA GLY A 219 -13.22 -5.28 -8.66
C GLY A 219 -11.98 -5.38 -7.79
N LEU A 220 -11.50 -6.60 -7.53
CA LEU A 220 -10.28 -6.84 -6.76
C LEU A 220 -9.06 -6.29 -7.48
N SER A 221 -8.03 -5.95 -6.74
CA SER A 221 -6.79 -5.43 -7.28
C SER A 221 -5.57 -5.97 -6.53
N GLY A 222 -4.38 -5.77 -7.11
CA GLY A 222 -3.13 -6.19 -6.51
C GLY A 222 -2.98 -7.70 -6.35
N PRO A 223 -2.32 -8.17 -5.28
CA PRO A 223 -2.11 -9.60 -5.03
C PRO A 223 -3.39 -10.43 -4.99
N MET A 224 -4.53 -9.85 -4.56
CA MET A 224 -5.83 -10.52 -4.60
C MET A 224 -6.25 -10.90 -6.01
N LEU A 225 -6.10 -9.98 -6.96
CA LEU A 225 -6.43 -10.20 -8.36
C LEU A 225 -5.39 -11.10 -9.04
N ARG A 226 -4.10 -10.84 -8.79
CA ARG A 226 -3.00 -11.60 -9.41
C ARG A 226 -2.95 -13.06 -8.96
N ALA A 227 -3.36 -13.37 -7.73
CA ALA A 227 -3.48 -14.74 -7.24
C ALA A 227 -4.58 -15.56 -7.94
N SER A 228 -5.58 -14.89 -8.53
CA SER A 228 -6.72 -15.50 -9.24
C SER A 228 -6.53 -15.60 -10.76
N GLY A 229 -5.31 -15.55 -11.27
CA GLY A 229 -4.99 -15.78 -12.69
C GLY A 229 -5.07 -14.55 -13.59
N VAL A 230 -5.09 -13.34 -13.03
CA VAL A 230 -5.13 -12.10 -13.82
C VAL A 230 -3.78 -11.40 -13.72
N LYS A 231 -3.02 -11.41 -14.80
CA LYS A 231 -1.72 -10.75 -14.90
C LYS A 231 -1.92 -9.24 -15.12
N TRP A 232 -2.35 -8.51 -14.09
CA TRP A 232 -2.62 -7.08 -14.13
C TRP A 232 -1.79 -6.34 -13.07
N ASP A 233 -1.04 -5.34 -13.50
CA ASP A 233 -0.23 -4.48 -12.62
C ASP A 233 -0.15 -3.08 -13.24
N LEU A 234 -0.50 -2.07 -12.45
CA LEU A 234 -0.56 -0.67 -12.93
C LEU A 234 0.81 -0.13 -13.32
N ARG A 235 1.89 -0.67 -12.76
CA ARG A 235 3.26 -0.29 -13.15
C ARG A 235 3.55 -0.63 -14.63
N LYS A 236 2.90 -1.66 -15.19
CA LYS A 236 3.00 -2.07 -16.60
C LYS A 236 1.89 -1.54 -17.49
N VAL A 237 0.76 -1.14 -16.91
CA VAL A 237 -0.43 -0.71 -17.67
C VAL A 237 -0.51 0.80 -17.79
N ASP A 238 -0.24 1.53 -16.72
CA ASP A 238 -0.35 2.99 -16.66
C ASP A 238 0.99 3.70 -16.94
N HIS A 239 2.10 2.96 -16.99
CA HIS A 239 3.43 3.48 -17.33
C HIS A 239 3.82 4.74 -16.55
N TYR A 240 3.53 4.76 -15.24
CA TYR A 240 3.86 5.90 -14.41
C TYR A 240 5.30 5.84 -13.87
N GLU A 241 5.85 6.99 -13.52
CA GLU A 241 7.25 7.17 -13.13
C GLU A 241 8.20 6.60 -14.22
N CYS A 242 9.24 5.90 -13.81
CA CYS A 242 10.23 5.30 -14.73
C CYS A 242 10.23 3.76 -14.70
N TYR A 243 9.10 3.10 -14.38
CA TYR A 243 9.04 1.64 -14.33
C TYR A 243 9.35 0.95 -15.66
N ASP A 244 9.16 1.63 -16.78
CA ASP A 244 9.49 1.13 -18.13
C ASP A 244 11.00 1.05 -18.39
N ASP A 245 11.81 1.76 -17.61
CA ASP A 245 13.27 1.72 -17.73
C ASP A 245 13.87 0.42 -17.14
N PHE A 246 13.06 -0.41 -16.47
CA PHE A 246 13.51 -1.59 -15.73
C PHE A 246 12.97 -2.90 -16.30
N ASP A 247 13.82 -3.93 -16.28
CA ASP A 247 13.45 -5.31 -16.61
C ASP A 247 12.93 -6.01 -15.36
N TRP A 248 11.63 -6.33 -15.34
CA TRP A 248 10.95 -7.04 -14.26
C TRP A 248 9.65 -7.66 -14.74
N ASP A 249 9.14 -8.65 -14.01
CA ASP A 249 7.95 -9.40 -14.37
C ASP A 249 6.83 -9.24 -13.33
N VAL A 250 5.59 -9.17 -13.83
CA VAL A 250 4.40 -9.22 -12.97
C VAL A 250 4.27 -10.61 -12.37
N GLN A 251 4.27 -10.71 -11.05
CA GLN A 251 4.08 -11.97 -10.34
C GLN A 251 2.60 -12.29 -10.20
N TRP A 252 2.22 -13.52 -10.53
CA TRP A 252 0.84 -13.98 -10.53
C TRP A 252 0.74 -15.50 -10.30
N GLU A 253 -0.41 -15.96 -9.86
CA GLU A 253 -0.79 -17.36 -9.63
C GLU A 253 -2.19 -17.64 -10.15
N THR A 254 -2.60 -18.89 -10.19
CA THR A 254 -3.91 -19.30 -10.76
C THR A 254 -4.84 -19.94 -9.75
N ALA A 255 -4.34 -20.40 -8.60
CA ALA A 255 -5.14 -21.16 -7.63
C ALA A 255 -6.20 -20.31 -6.92
N GLY A 256 -5.98 -18.98 -6.79
CA GLY A 256 -6.94 -18.05 -6.19
C GLY A 256 -7.14 -18.20 -4.68
N ASP A 257 -6.40 -19.07 -3.99
CA ASP A 257 -6.49 -19.35 -2.57
C ASP A 257 -5.53 -18.48 -1.72
N CYS A 258 -5.54 -18.65 -0.40
CA CYS A 258 -4.65 -17.95 0.50
C CYS A 258 -3.17 -18.26 0.22
N LEU A 259 -2.83 -19.48 -0.21
CA LEU A 259 -1.47 -19.85 -0.59
C LEU A 259 -1.01 -19.08 -1.83
N ALA A 260 -1.85 -18.97 -2.85
CA ALA A 260 -1.55 -18.22 -4.06
C ALA A 260 -1.29 -16.73 -3.74
N ARG A 261 -2.09 -16.10 -2.87
CA ARG A 261 -1.89 -14.71 -2.41
C ARG A 261 -0.58 -14.55 -1.65
N TYR A 262 -0.23 -15.52 -0.83
CA TYR A 262 1.04 -15.58 -0.13
C TYR A 262 2.21 -15.66 -1.11
N MET A 263 2.16 -16.59 -2.07
CA MET A 263 3.23 -16.78 -3.05
C MET A 263 3.45 -15.57 -3.95
N VAL A 264 2.38 -14.89 -4.38
CA VAL A 264 2.49 -13.65 -5.15
C VAL A 264 3.29 -12.61 -4.38
N ARG A 265 2.97 -12.36 -3.10
CA ARG A 265 3.69 -11.37 -2.28
C ARG A 265 5.15 -11.73 -2.03
N MET A 266 5.44 -13.01 -1.78
CA MET A 266 6.83 -13.48 -1.63
C MET A 266 7.66 -13.23 -2.89
N ARG A 267 7.10 -13.50 -4.07
CA ARG A 267 7.79 -13.25 -5.34
C ARG A 267 7.87 -11.76 -5.66
N GLU A 268 6.86 -10.97 -5.32
CA GLU A 268 6.91 -9.50 -5.50
C GLU A 268 8.06 -8.87 -4.71
N MET A 269 8.39 -9.36 -3.52
CA MET A 269 9.56 -8.87 -2.78
C MET A 269 10.87 -9.10 -3.55
N ARG A 270 11.02 -10.22 -4.24
CA ARG A 270 12.20 -10.50 -5.09
C ARG A 270 12.25 -9.57 -6.30
N GLU A 271 11.11 -9.35 -6.96
CA GLU A 271 11.03 -8.42 -8.10
C GLU A 271 11.31 -6.97 -7.66
N SER A 272 10.84 -6.57 -6.48
CA SER A 272 11.15 -5.25 -5.92
C SER A 272 12.65 -5.06 -5.73
N VAL A 273 13.38 -6.05 -5.22
CA VAL A 273 14.85 -6.00 -5.12
C VAL A 273 15.48 -5.88 -6.51
N LYS A 274 14.98 -6.63 -7.50
CA LYS A 274 15.46 -6.56 -8.90
C LYS A 274 15.30 -5.15 -9.49
N ILE A 275 14.16 -4.51 -9.25
CA ILE A 275 13.90 -3.12 -9.67
C ILE A 275 14.84 -2.15 -8.96
N ILE A 276 14.97 -2.25 -7.62
CA ILE A 276 15.82 -1.36 -6.83
C ILE A 276 17.27 -1.42 -7.31
N LYS A 277 17.85 -2.61 -7.51
CA LYS A 277 19.22 -2.77 -8.01
C LYS A 277 19.42 -2.12 -9.37
N GLN A 278 18.46 -2.25 -10.28
CA GLN A 278 18.53 -1.59 -11.58
C GLN A 278 18.40 -0.07 -11.47
N ALA A 279 17.49 0.40 -10.59
CA ALA A 279 17.29 1.83 -10.37
C ALA A 279 18.53 2.50 -9.74
N ILE A 280 19.18 1.84 -8.79
CA ILE A 280 20.44 2.32 -8.19
C ILE A 280 21.52 2.42 -9.25
N LYS A 281 21.72 1.37 -10.05
CA LYS A 281 22.74 1.32 -11.09
C LYS A 281 22.50 2.35 -12.19
N GLY A 282 21.23 2.61 -12.52
CA GLY A 282 20.82 3.56 -13.57
C GLY A 282 20.54 4.98 -13.04
N LEU A 283 20.74 5.27 -11.77
CA LEU A 283 20.39 6.55 -11.15
C LEU A 283 21.08 7.73 -11.86
N PRO A 284 20.34 8.59 -12.58
CA PRO A 284 20.95 9.69 -13.33
C PRO A 284 21.39 10.82 -12.39
N GLY A 285 22.38 11.59 -12.80
CA GLY A 285 22.67 12.90 -12.19
C GLY A 285 21.59 13.94 -12.53
N GLY A 286 21.68 15.11 -11.92
CA GLY A 286 20.78 16.23 -12.21
C GLY A 286 19.85 16.61 -11.05
N PRO A 287 18.85 17.46 -11.31
CA PRO A 287 17.96 17.97 -10.30
C PRO A 287 17.01 16.87 -9.78
N TYR A 288 16.71 16.89 -8.48
CA TYR A 288 15.74 16.04 -7.82
C TYR A 288 14.37 16.72 -7.61
N GLU A 289 14.23 17.94 -8.08
CA GLU A 289 12.99 18.73 -8.05
C GLU A 289 12.86 19.58 -9.31
N ASN A 290 11.63 19.89 -9.72
CA ASN A 290 11.35 20.76 -10.86
C ASN A 290 11.51 22.23 -10.44
N LEU A 291 12.60 22.86 -10.87
CA LEU A 291 12.91 24.25 -10.55
C LEU A 291 11.95 25.25 -11.24
N GLU A 292 11.33 24.86 -12.35
CA GLU A 292 10.37 25.72 -13.08
C GLU A 292 9.02 25.77 -12.35
N ALA A 293 8.58 24.68 -11.75
CA ALA A 293 7.37 24.67 -10.92
C ALA A 293 7.48 25.67 -9.76
N LYS A 294 8.68 25.89 -9.22
CA LYS A 294 8.95 26.94 -8.23
C LYS A 294 8.78 28.36 -8.80
N ARG A 295 9.16 28.57 -10.04
CA ARG A 295 9.04 29.90 -10.70
C ARG A 295 7.58 30.22 -11.05
N LEU A 296 6.81 29.22 -11.48
CA LEU A 296 5.39 29.37 -11.78
C LEU A 296 4.56 29.67 -10.54
N ALA A 297 4.94 29.08 -9.39
CA ALA A 297 4.33 29.36 -8.11
C ALA A 297 4.70 30.77 -7.57
N ALA A 298 5.82 31.33 -8.00
CA ALA A 298 6.31 32.67 -7.61
C ALA A 298 5.69 33.79 -8.45
N GLY A 299 4.40 33.72 -8.78
CA GLY A 299 3.68 34.84 -9.42
C GLY A 299 3.90 36.17 -8.68
N LYS A 300 4.12 37.26 -9.41
CA LYS A 300 4.47 38.63 -9.02
C LYS A 300 5.06 38.73 -7.60
N LYS A 301 6.38 38.87 -7.52
CA LYS A 301 7.16 39.05 -6.30
C LYS A 301 6.58 40.14 -5.40
N SER A 302 5.89 39.75 -4.32
CA SER A 302 5.80 40.57 -3.13
C SER A 302 7.04 40.31 -2.24
N GLU A 303 7.43 41.23 -1.37
CA GLU A 303 8.53 41.00 -0.40
C GLU A 303 8.24 39.77 0.50
N TRP A 304 6.99 39.46 0.75
CA TRP A 304 6.52 38.32 1.51
C TRP A 304 6.73 36.98 0.75
N ASP A 305 6.50 36.94 -0.54
CA ASP A 305 6.77 35.76 -1.37
C ASP A 305 8.27 35.41 -1.41
N ALA A 306 9.14 36.43 -1.37
CA ALA A 306 10.58 36.25 -1.30
C ALA A 306 11.04 35.75 0.09
N PHE A 307 10.37 36.16 1.17
CA PHE A 307 10.66 35.68 2.52
C PHE A 307 10.23 34.21 2.71
N ASP A 308 9.03 33.87 2.31
CA ASP A 308 8.53 32.49 2.35
C ASP A 308 9.38 31.55 1.50
N TYR A 309 9.86 32.02 0.35
CA TYR A 309 10.75 31.26 -0.51
C TYR A 309 12.13 31.00 0.13
N GLN A 310 12.70 31.96 0.84
CA GLN A 310 13.98 31.80 1.52
C GLN A 310 13.91 30.85 2.72
N TYR A 311 12.80 30.84 3.46
CA TYR A 311 12.64 30.02 4.67
C TYR A 311 12.08 28.62 4.40
N ILE A 312 11.17 28.46 3.43
CA ILE A 312 10.49 27.21 3.13
C ILE A 312 11.25 26.40 2.04
N GLY A 313 12.25 26.99 1.49
CA GLY A 313 13.35 26.47 0.70
C GLY A 313 12.99 25.64 -0.53
N LYS A 314 12.28 24.57 -0.52
CA LYS A 314 12.11 23.64 -1.64
C LYS A 314 10.68 23.13 -1.80
N LYS A 315 9.72 23.81 -1.17
CA LYS A 315 8.31 23.40 -1.21
C LYS A 315 7.59 24.19 -2.31
N VAL A 316 6.61 23.55 -2.96
CA VAL A 316 5.65 24.26 -3.79
C VAL A 316 5.03 25.36 -2.96
N ALA A 317 4.96 26.58 -3.49
CA ALA A 317 4.41 27.71 -2.76
C ALA A 317 3.01 27.36 -2.23
N PRO A 318 2.65 27.83 -1.01
CA PRO A 318 1.29 27.65 -0.48
C PRO A 318 0.21 28.23 -1.38
N THR A 319 0.60 29.11 -2.30
CA THR A 319 -0.25 29.77 -3.30
C THR A 319 -0.43 28.99 -4.59
N PHE A 320 0.12 27.76 -4.72
CA PHE A 320 -0.12 26.91 -5.89
C PHE A 320 -1.62 26.66 -6.05
N LYS A 321 -2.16 27.16 -7.15
CA LYS A 321 -3.56 26.95 -7.52
C LYS A 321 -3.67 25.71 -8.39
N MET A 322 -4.58 24.83 -8.02
CA MET A 322 -4.92 23.69 -8.88
C MET A 322 -5.72 24.17 -10.07
N PRO A 323 -5.26 23.88 -11.30
CA PRO A 323 -6.02 24.26 -12.50
C PRO A 323 -7.44 23.71 -12.47
N LYS A 324 -8.35 24.39 -13.16
CA LYS A 324 -9.70 23.89 -13.35
C LYS A 324 -9.69 22.63 -14.21
N GLY A 325 -10.26 21.57 -13.70
CA GLY A 325 -10.34 20.29 -14.38
C GLY A 325 -10.52 19.15 -13.38
N GLU A 326 -10.62 17.94 -13.92
CA GLU A 326 -10.74 16.73 -13.13
C GLU A 326 -9.77 15.67 -13.62
N ILE A 327 -9.26 14.85 -12.71
CA ILE A 327 -8.36 13.75 -13.03
C ILE A 327 -8.53 12.59 -12.06
N TYR A 328 -8.36 11.37 -12.57
CA TYR A 328 -8.14 10.19 -11.76
C TYR A 328 -6.69 9.75 -11.91
N ALA A 329 -5.92 9.82 -10.82
CA ALA A 329 -4.55 9.32 -10.75
C ALA A 329 -4.50 8.10 -9.85
N ARG A 330 -3.72 7.11 -10.23
CA ARG A 330 -3.58 5.87 -9.48
C ARG A 330 -2.16 5.32 -9.52
N VAL A 331 -1.84 4.48 -8.54
CA VAL A 331 -0.56 3.77 -8.41
C VAL A 331 -0.81 2.36 -7.93
N GLU A 332 0.11 1.44 -8.20
CA GLU A 332 0.10 0.08 -7.67
C GLU A 332 0.76 0.04 -6.30
N SER A 333 -0.04 0.06 -5.23
CA SER A 333 0.48 -0.15 -3.88
C SER A 333 0.73 -1.64 -3.59
N GLY A 334 1.35 -1.96 -2.46
CA GLY A 334 1.54 -3.35 -2.04
C GLY A 334 0.24 -4.15 -1.88
N LYS A 335 -0.90 -3.47 -1.67
CA LYS A 335 -2.23 -4.06 -1.53
C LYS A 335 -3.05 -4.05 -2.81
N GLY A 336 -2.63 -3.25 -3.81
CA GLY A 336 -3.27 -3.12 -5.10
C GLY A 336 -3.46 -1.67 -5.53
N GLU A 337 -4.47 -1.41 -6.34
CA GLU A 337 -4.76 -0.08 -6.87
C GLU A 337 -5.13 0.91 -5.78
N LEU A 338 -4.29 1.93 -5.62
CA LEU A 338 -4.57 3.11 -4.82
C LEU A 338 -4.77 4.30 -5.76
N GLY A 339 -5.93 4.93 -5.71
CA GLY A 339 -6.30 6.01 -6.62
C GLY A 339 -6.86 7.24 -5.91
N ILE A 340 -6.72 8.39 -6.57
CA ILE A 340 -7.31 9.66 -6.17
C ILE A 340 -8.07 10.23 -7.36
N TYR A 341 -9.33 10.56 -7.14
CA TYR A 341 -10.09 11.41 -8.03
C TYR A 341 -10.07 12.84 -7.49
N LEU A 342 -9.49 13.74 -8.27
CA LEU A 342 -9.22 15.12 -7.92
C LEU A 342 -9.97 16.06 -8.87
N ILE A 343 -10.69 17.06 -8.31
CA ILE A 343 -11.26 18.18 -9.04
C ILE A 343 -10.59 19.45 -8.56
N GLY A 344 -9.97 20.21 -9.49
CA GLY A 344 -9.48 21.56 -9.29
C GLY A 344 -10.43 22.61 -9.85
N ASP A 345 -10.44 23.81 -9.27
CA ASP A 345 -11.31 24.94 -9.65
C ASP A 345 -10.57 26.31 -9.66
N ASP A 346 -9.29 26.30 -10.00
CA ASP A 346 -8.39 27.46 -9.92
C ASP A 346 -8.18 27.99 -8.49
N ASN A 347 -8.39 27.14 -7.49
CA ASN A 347 -8.19 27.46 -6.09
C ASN A 347 -6.96 26.73 -5.52
N VAL A 348 -6.45 27.20 -4.38
CA VAL A 348 -5.37 26.56 -3.63
C VAL A 348 -5.84 25.30 -2.92
N PHE A 349 -7.14 25.15 -2.70
CA PHE A 349 -7.78 23.96 -2.15
C PHE A 349 -8.47 23.19 -3.27
N PRO A 350 -8.43 21.83 -3.24
CA PRO A 350 -9.20 21.03 -4.18
C PRO A 350 -10.71 21.22 -3.94
N TRP A 351 -11.48 21.29 -5.04
CA TRP A 351 -12.94 21.27 -4.96
C TRP A 351 -13.46 19.93 -4.45
N ARG A 352 -12.88 18.82 -4.97
CA ARG A 352 -13.19 17.46 -4.53
C ARG A 352 -11.93 16.60 -4.49
N TRP A 353 -11.83 15.83 -3.43
CA TRP A 353 -10.79 14.83 -3.24
C TRP A 353 -11.46 13.52 -2.83
N LYS A 354 -11.41 12.51 -3.70
CA LYS A 354 -11.94 11.18 -3.43
C LYS A 354 -10.81 10.16 -3.43
N ILE A 355 -10.75 9.35 -2.39
CA ILE A 355 -9.75 8.30 -2.24
C ILE A 355 -10.38 6.96 -2.62
N ARG A 356 -9.70 6.21 -3.49
CA ARG A 356 -10.01 4.81 -3.81
C ARG A 356 -8.89 3.94 -3.24
N PRO A 357 -9.03 3.39 -2.05
CA PRO A 357 -8.02 2.48 -1.48
C PRO A 357 -8.25 1.05 -1.97
N ALA A 358 -7.16 0.28 -2.10
CA ALA A 358 -7.23 -1.14 -2.48
C ALA A 358 -7.99 -1.97 -1.43
N ASP A 359 -7.69 -1.72 -0.16
CA ASP A 359 -8.19 -2.48 1.00
C ASP A 359 -9.71 -2.45 1.09
N PHE A 360 -10.32 -1.28 0.90
CA PHE A 360 -11.77 -1.13 0.95
C PHE A 360 -12.47 -1.98 -0.11
N ASN A 361 -11.93 -1.96 -1.34
CA ASN A 361 -12.48 -2.75 -2.43
C ASN A 361 -12.26 -4.25 -2.23
N ASN A 362 -11.05 -4.63 -1.76
CA ASN A 362 -10.73 -6.03 -1.53
C ASN A 362 -11.49 -6.62 -0.33
N LEU A 363 -11.82 -5.82 0.69
CA LEU A 363 -12.58 -6.27 1.85
C LEU A 363 -14.03 -6.63 1.52
N GLN A 364 -14.61 -6.06 0.47
CA GLN A 364 -16.02 -6.30 0.09
C GLN A 364 -16.33 -7.76 -0.21
N ILE A 365 -15.35 -8.56 -0.65
CA ILE A 365 -15.55 -9.97 -0.96
C ILE A 365 -15.59 -10.85 0.30
N LEU A 366 -15.19 -10.33 1.46
CA LEU A 366 -15.04 -11.11 2.69
C LEU A 366 -16.30 -11.90 3.09
N PRO A 367 -17.52 -11.34 3.09
CA PRO A 367 -18.74 -12.09 3.39
C PRO A 367 -18.95 -13.29 2.47
N HIS A 368 -18.59 -13.16 1.20
CA HIS A 368 -18.68 -14.25 0.22
C HIS A 368 -17.67 -15.36 0.54
N LEU A 369 -16.44 -15.01 0.88
CA LEU A 369 -15.36 -15.96 1.17
C LEU A 369 -15.55 -16.72 2.49
N LEU A 370 -16.31 -16.17 3.42
CA LEU A 370 -16.47 -16.76 4.75
C LEU A 370 -17.66 -17.73 4.85
N ARG A 371 -18.53 -17.79 3.86
CA ARG A 371 -19.66 -18.72 3.89
C ARG A 371 -19.20 -20.17 3.76
N GLY A 372 -19.61 -21.00 4.70
CA GLY A 372 -19.32 -22.45 4.71
C GLY A 372 -17.91 -22.81 5.14
N VAL A 373 -17.09 -21.84 5.61
CA VAL A 373 -15.75 -22.13 6.16
C VAL A 373 -15.83 -22.33 7.68
N LYS A 374 -14.77 -22.85 8.28
CA LYS A 374 -14.65 -22.97 9.73
C LYS A 374 -14.28 -21.64 10.40
N VAL A 375 -14.71 -21.44 11.64
CA VAL A 375 -14.34 -20.23 12.44
C VAL A 375 -12.83 -19.97 12.43
N ALA A 376 -12.01 -21.03 12.51
CA ALA A 376 -10.56 -20.93 12.48
C ALA A 376 -10.00 -20.37 11.13
N ASP A 377 -10.75 -20.47 10.04
CA ASP A 377 -10.32 -19.98 8.72
C ASP A 377 -10.67 -18.50 8.51
N ILE A 378 -11.54 -17.92 9.34
CA ILE A 378 -11.93 -16.49 9.24
C ILE A 378 -10.69 -15.59 9.28
N VAL A 379 -9.84 -15.77 10.29
CA VAL A 379 -8.64 -14.94 10.48
C VAL A 379 -7.61 -15.16 9.37
N VAL A 380 -7.50 -16.40 8.87
CA VAL A 380 -6.60 -16.75 7.76
C VAL A 380 -7.04 -16.08 6.46
N ILE A 381 -8.33 -16.15 6.14
CA ILE A 381 -8.90 -15.51 4.94
C ILE A 381 -8.75 -14.00 5.05
N LEU A 382 -9.14 -13.40 6.18
CA LEU A 382 -9.00 -11.96 6.43
C LEU A 382 -7.53 -11.52 6.32
N GLY A 383 -6.63 -12.23 7.00
CA GLY A 383 -5.18 -11.95 6.93
C GLY A 383 -4.62 -12.03 5.52
N SER A 384 -5.13 -12.94 4.68
CA SER A 384 -4.69 -13.08 3.29
C SER A 384 -5.05 -11.87 2.41
N ILE A 385 -6.06 -11.09 2.78
CA ILE A 385 -6.48 -9.86 2.05
C ILE A 385 -5.49 -8.72 2.27
N ASP A 386 -4.81 -8.67 3.42
CA ASP A 386 -3.91 -7.58 3.82
C ASP A 386 -4.64 -6.24 4.01
N VAL A 387 -5.54 -6.18 4.98
CA VAL A 387 -6.39 -5.00 5.24
C VAL A 387 -5.75 -4.07 6.27
N ILE A 388 -5.72 -2.78 5.98
CA ILE A 388 -5.41 -1.70 6.93
C ILE A 388 -6.65 -0.82 7.12
N MET A 389 -7.21 -0.81 8.33
CA MET A 389 -8.47 -0.10 8.60
C MET A 389 -8.35 1.42 8.42
N GLY A 390 -7.14 1.98 8.51
CA GLY A 390 -6.90 3.39 8.26
C GLY A 390 -7.21 3.82 6.82
N SER A 391 -6.97 2.97 5.82
CA SER A 391 -7.33 3.22 4.42
C SER A 391 -8.76 2.80 4.11
N VAL A 392 -9.29 1.79 4.77
CA VAL A 392 -10.70 1.38 4.61
C VAL A 392 -11.63 2.50 5.03
N ASP A 393 -11.44 3.06 6.22
CA ASP A 393 -12.34 4.03 6.83
C ASP A 393 -12.03 5.49 6.42
N ARG A 394 -10.78 5.86 6.10
CA ARG A 394 -10.29 7.21 5.67
C ARG A 394 -10.57 8.33 6.65
#